data_6b39aa5c23c33eea3225c0897b0ef26e
#
_entry.id   6b39aa5c23c33eea3225c0897b0ef26e
#
_cell.length_a   1.000
_cell.length_b   1.000
_cell.length_c   1.000
_cell.angle_alpha   90.00
_cell.angle_beta   90.00
_cell.angle_gamma   90.00
#
_symmetry.space_group_name_H-M   'P 1'
#
loop_
_entity.id
_entity.type
_entity.pdbx_description
1 polymer ?
#
loop_
_entity_poly.entity_id
_entity_poly.type
_entity_poly.pdbx_seq_one_letter_code
_entity_poly.pdbx_strand_id
1 'polypeptide(L)'
;LSTTLRKKLQNAAQRYRRFTAKFAPALQLPAQVLSVAAFVGSIACLVALTVWFGYDHTPDDVKWIRRTLRGCQILFATNILYSLATDFRRTIKQSKAFKWIVDIAVLLTLLPLAYPHPAHPWIPVLERVLYSGAFLYSILAAYAVVDISYGLMKMLGKRTNPSLILTGSFIVLILAGSFILMMPRCTTGELSYVDSLFVATSAVCITGLTPVDISTTFSLPGLAVLGFLIQAGGLGVMTFTSFFALFFSGNTSVYNQLMMKDIISSKTIGALVPTLFYILGFTLLIEALGAGAFFLCIHGELNMSLQDEIIFSLFHSLSAFCNAGFSNIEGGLSNPALLHSNQSVYIVASVLIAAGGIGFPILMNVAQATKMHLRALWHRIRRDGPRRLPIHIYDLNTKIVVATTGWIFAVSATLFLLFEYDNTLSGMTAYEKVVQSVFNAWVPRSSGFSSVNPASMLNITLLMFVVLMWIGGGSQSTAGGIKVNTFAAMLLNLKAIVAGRTRVEVFGRTISVPSLRRAHAVVGLSILAYVCYSMLLLGLEPSLSAKELLYEAASALFTVGSSLGVTPELSDLSKVLLSTAMLLGRVGIISLLAGIVGTHTDSAARYPSDNIIIN
;
A
#
# COMPACT_ATOMS: atom_id res chain seq x y z
N LEU A 1 -17.18 -39.74 26.87
CA LEU A 1 -18.23 -39.02 27.61
C LEU A 1 -19.40 -39.96 27.81
N SER A 2 -19.81 -40.19 29.09
CA SER A 2 -20.89 -41.12 29.43
C SER A 2 -22.20 -40.73 28.73
N THR A 3 -22.99 -41.72 28.33
CA THR A 3 -24.29 -41.54 27.65
C THR A 3 -25.23 -40.60 28.40
N THR A 4 -25.13 -40.58 29.72
CA THR A 4 -25.89 -39.69 30.63
C THR A 4 -25.48 -38.22 30.49
N LEU A 5 -24.18 -37.91 30.34
CA LEU A 5 -23.67 -36.55 30.18
C LEU A 5 -24.07 -35.99 28.80
N ARG A 6 -24.05 -36.83 27.78
CA ARG A 6 -24.47 -36.48 26.40
C ARG A 6 -25.97 -36.14 26.34
N LYS A 7 -26.83 -36.91 27.04
CA LYS A 7 -28.27 -36.59 27.17
C LYS A 7 -28.53 -35.31 27.94
N LYS A 8 -27.81 -35.05 29.06
CA LYS A 8 -27.93 -33.80 29.81
C LYS A 8 -27.53 -32.59 28.99
N LEU A 9 -26.44 -32.67 28.22
CA LEU A 9 -26.00 -31.61 27.31
C LEU A 9 -26.99 -31.37 26.15
N GLN A 10 -27.57 -32.42 25.58
CA GLN A 10 -28.58 -32.30 24.54
C GLN A 10 -29.87 -31.64 25.07
N ASN A 11 -30.33 -31.99 26.27
CA ASN A 11 -31.50 -31.39 26.89
C ASN A 11 -31.25 -29.92 27.27
N ALA A 12 -30.08 -29.58 27.77
CA ALA A 12 -29.69 -28.20 28.04
C ALA A 12 -29.65 -27.35 26.74
N ALA A 13 -29.08 -27.90 25.67
CA ALA A 13 -29.04 -27.24 24.36
C ALA A 13 -30.45 -27.06 23.76
N GLN A 14 -31.38 -28.00 23.97
CA GLN A 14 -32.78 -27.86 23.54
C GLN A 14 -33.55 -26.81 24.37
N ARG A 15 -33.36 -26.75 25.69
CA ARG A 15 -33.95 -25.71 26.55
C ARG A 15 -33.44 -24.33 26.16
N TYR A 16 -32.15 -24.19 25.95
CA TYR A 16 -31.55 -22.93 25.48
C TYR A 16 -32.12 -22.48 24.12
N ARG A 17 -32.29 -23.39 23.15
CA ARG A 17 -32.90 -23.07 21.84
C ARG A 17 -34.36 -22.60 21.97
N ARG A 18 -35.15 -23.24 22.81
CA ARG A 18 -36.55 -22.83 23.07
C ARG A 18 -36.60 -21.46 23.71
N PHE A 19 -35.72 -21.18 24.67
CA PHE A 19 -35.60 -19.88 25.31
C PHE A 19 -35.21 -18.78 24.31
N THR A 20 -34.15 -18.97 23.59
CA THR A 20 -33.67 -17.97 22.59
C THR A 20 -34.70 -17.76 21.46
N ALA A 21 -35.39 -18.80 20.98
CA ALA A 21 -36.44 -18.68 19.99
C ALA A 21 -37.66 -17.89 20.50
N LYS A 22 -38.05 -18.12 21.74
CA LYS A 22 -39.22 -17.44 22.37
C LYS A 22 -38.94 -15.94 22.60
N PHE A 23 -37.70 -15.58 22.95
CA PHE A 23 -37.31 -14.22 23.30
C PHE A 23 -36.55 -13.52 22.17
N ALA A 24 -36.38 -14.17 20.98
CA ALA A 24 -35.65 -13.61 19.86
C ALA A 24 -36.03 -12.17 19.48
N PRO A 25 -37.31 -11.77 19.40
CA PRO A 25 -37.66 -10.38 19.08
C PRO A 25 -37.20 -9.39 20.14
N ALA A 26 -37.33 -9.74 21.42
CA ALA A 26 -36.93 -8.89 22.54
C ALA A 26 -35.42 -8.79 22.71
N LEU A 27 -34.66 -9.82 22.30
CA LEU A 27 -33.19 -9.85 22.38
C LEU A 27 -32.49 -9.16 21.18
N GLN A 28 -33.21 -8.97 20.05
CA GLN A 28 -32.62 -8.34 18.85
C GLN A 28 -32.36 -6.85 19.03
N LEU A 29 -33.26 -6.10 19.66
CA LEU A 29 -33.10 -4.66 19.85
C LEU A 29 -31.89 -4.33 20.75
N PRO A 30 -31.70 -4.94 21.94
CA PRO A 30 -30.50 -4.74 22.75
C PRO A 30 -29.21 -5.16 22.02
N ALA A 31 -29.22 -6.24 21.20
CA ALA A 31 -28.09 -6.66 20.41
C ALA A 31 -27.69 -5.60 19.36
N GLN A 32 -28.66 -4.99 18.70
CA GLN A 32 -28.41 -3.90 17.74
C GLN A 32 -27.86 -2.66 18.43
N VAL A 33 -28.45 -2.23 19.52
CA VAL A 33 -27.98 -1.09 20.32
C VAL A 33 -26.55 -1.33 20.80
N LEU A 34 -26.24 -2.51 21.32
CA LEU A 34 -24.93 -2.86 21.83
C LEU A 34 -23.89 -2.92 20.69
N SER A 35 -24.27 -3.41 19.51
CA SER A 35 -23.38 -3.42 18.33
C SER A 35 -23.09 -2.01 17.81
N VAL A 36 -24.07 -1.09 17.82
CA VAL A 36 -23.86 0.31 17.47
C VAL A 36 -22.99 1.01 18.53
N ALA A 37 -23.27 0.77 19.80
CA ALA A 37 -22.45 1.31 20.89
C ALA A 37 -21.00 0.79 20.80
N ALA A 38 -20.78 -0.49 20.49
CA ALA A 38 -19.44 -1.04 20.29
C ALA A 38 -18.72 -0.36 19.10
N PHE A 39 -19.43 -0.12 18.00
CA PHE A 39 -18.87 0.60 16.85
C PHE A 39 -18.44 2.04 17.20
N VAL A 40 -19.29 2.79 17.91
CA VAL A 40 -18.93 4.13 18.40
C VAL A 40 -17.79 4.05 19.42
N GLY A 41 -17.84 3.06 20.31
CA GLY A 41 -16.78 2.77 21.28
C GLY A 41 -15.44 2.41 20.60
N SER A 42 -15.49 1.74 19.46
CA SER A 42 -14.29 1.42 18.67
C SER A 42 -13.64 2.67 18.09
N ILE A 43 -14.43 3.62 17.60
CA ILE A 43 -13.92 4.93 17.16
C ILE A 43 -13.32 5.69 18.37
N ALA A 44 -14.04 5.77 19.48
CA ALA A 44 -13.57 6.44 20.68
C ALA A 44 -12.28 5.78 21.25
N CYS A 45 -12.18 4.45 21.17
CA CYS A 45 -10.99 3.71 21.58
C CYS A 45 -9.78 4.07 20.72
N LEU A 46 -9.93 4.11 19.39
CA LEU A 46 -8.84 4.52 18.50
C LEU A 46 -8.42 5.97 18.75
N VAL A 47 -9.38 6.88 18.91
CA VAL A 47 -9.07 8.28 19.25
C VAL A 47 -8.33 8.37 20.60
N ALA A 48 -8.79 7.65 21.64
CA ALA A 48 -8.13 7.63 22.94
C ALA A 48 -6.70 7.06 22.85
N LEU A 49 -6.49 6.02 22.05
CA LEU A 49 -5.15 5.44 21.82
C LEU A 49 -4.25 6.37 21.01
N THR A 50 -4.77 7.05 19.98
CA THR A 50 -3.98 8.03 19.22
C THR A 50 -3.59 9.22 20.09
N VAL A 51 -4.48 9.71 20.94
CA VAL A 51 -4.16 10.74 21.93
C VAL A 51 -3.11 10.22 22.91
N TRP A 52 -3.25 8.99 23.43
CA TRP A 52 -2.28 8.38 24.34
C TRP A 52 -0.85 8.30 23.77
N PHE A 53 -0.73 7.99 22.50
CA PHE A 53 0.59 7.88 21.86
C PHE A 53 1.11 9.20 21.30
N GLY A 54 0.23 10.15 20.96
CA GLY A 54 0.58 11.37 20.21
C GLY A 54 0.84 12.61 21.05
N TYR A 55 0.40 12.65 22.30
CA TYR A 55 0.50 13.83 23.16
C TYR A 55 1.24 13.53 24.46
N ASP A 56 1.84 14.55 25.05
CA ASP A 56 2.31 14.52 26.44
C ASP A 56 1.13 14.70 27.38
N HIS A 57 1.10 13.96 28.46
CA HIS A 57 -0.07 13.87 29.33
C HIS A 57 0.18 14.44 30.70
N THR A 58 -0.78 15.23 31.17
CA THR A 58 -0.89 15.57 32.58
C THR A 58 -1.42 14.34 33.37
N PRO A 59 -1.19 14.30 34.70
CA PRO A 59 -1.70 13.19 35.52
C PRO A 59 -3.23 13.00 35.43
N ASP A 60 -3.97 14.07 35.15
CA ASP A 60 -5.43 14.02 35.01
C ASP A 60 -5.85 13.50 33.63
N ASP A 61 -5.13 13.85 32.57
CA ASP A 61 -5.34 13.29 31.21
C ASP A 61 -5.16 11.77 31.22
N VAL A 62 -4.10 11.29 31.88
CA VAL A 62 -3.85 9.84 32.06
C VAL A 62 -5.03 9.13 32.71
N LYS A 63 -5.66 9.76 33.72
CA LYS A 63 -6.84 9.18 34.40
C LYS A 63 -8.03 9.09 33.44
N TRP A 64 -8.29 10.17 32.67
CA TRP A 64 -9.38 10.22 31.69
C TRP A 64 -9.20 9.20 30.57
N ILE A 65 -8.03 9.13 29.96
CA ILE A 65 -7.73 8.20 28.88
C ILE A 65 -7.86 6.75 29.39
N ARG A 66 -7.30 6.44 30.57
CA ARG A 66 -7.43 5.09 31.16
C ARG A 66 -8.89 4.73 31.45
N ARG A 67 -9.71 5.69 31.92
CA ARG A 67 -11.16 5.46 32.13
C ARG A 67 -11.87 5.19 30.82
N THR A 68 -11.59 5.94 29.78
CA THR A 68 -12.16 5.73 28.43
C THR A 68 -11.78 4.37 27.88
N LEU A 69 -10.49 3.99 27.92
CA LEU A 69 -10.04 2.69 27.45
C LEU A 69 -10.62 1.52 28.26
N ARG A 70 -10.78 1.66 29.58
CA ARG A 70 -11.47 0.67 30.41
C ARG A 70 -12.96 0.59 30.08
N GLY A 71 -13.61 1.72 29.81
CA GLY A 71 -15.00 1.77 29.35
C GLY A 71 -15.18 1.02 28.03
N CYS A 72 -14.29 1.25 27.07
CA CYS A 72 -14.26 0.53 25.79
C CYS A 72 -14.01 -0.98 26.00
N GLN A 73 -13.07 -1.37 26.88
CA GLN A 73 -12.78 -2.76 27.21
C GLN A 73 -14.03 -3.49 27.74
N ILE A 74 -14.73 -2.88 28.71
CA ILE A 74 -15.96 -3.45 29.29
C ILE A 74 -17.06 -3.52 28.23
N LEU A 75 -17.23 -2.49 27.40
CA LEU A 75 -18.22 -2.45 26.33
C LEU A 75 -17.97 -3.55 25.29
N PHE A 76 -16.73 -3.73 24.87
CA PHE A 76 -16.36 -4.78 23.92
C PHE A 76 -16.58 -6.18 24.48
N ALA A 77 -16.16 -6.41 25.73
CA ALA A 77 -16.40 -7.68 26.42
C ALA A 77 -17.90 -7.97 26.58
N THR A 78 -18.69 -6.96 26.94
CA THR A 78 -20.14 -7.09 27.04
C THR A 78 -20.78 -7.43 25.70
N ASN A 79 -20.36 -6.77 24.61
CA ASN A 79 -20.83 -7.06 23.26
C ASN A 79 -20.50 -8.50 22.83
N ILE A 80 -19.28 -8.96 23.12
CA ILE A 80 -18.85 -10.35 22.83
C ILE A 80 -19.69 -11.35 23.63
N LEU A 81 -19.80 -11.17 24.95
CA LEU A 81 -20.53 -12.07 25.82
C LEU A 81 -22.03 -12.09 25.48
N TYR A 82 -22.63 -10.93 25.18
CA TYR A 82 -24.04 -10.85 24.77
C TYR A 82 -24.28 -11.57 23.44
N SER A 83 -23.41 -11.39 22.46
CA SER A 83 -23.53 -12.07 21.16
C SER A 83 -23.35 -13.58 21.28
N LEU A 84 -22.48 -14.05 22.15
CA LEU A 84 -22.33 -15.47 22.50
C LEU A 84 -23.55 -16.02 23.23
N ALA A 85 -24.15 -15.26 24.17
CA ALA A 85 -25.31 -15.69 24.94
C ALA A 85 -26.60 -15.73 24.12
N THR A 86 -26.76 -14.84 23.13
CA THR A 86 -28.00 -14.74 22.32
C THR A 86 -28.01 -15.64 21.10
N ASP A 87 -26.87 -15.80 20.40
CA ASP A 87 -26.83 -16.47 19.09
C ASP A 87 -25.57 -17.33 18.91
N PHE A 88 -25.24 -18.18 19.89
CA PHE A 88 -24.02 -19.00 19.95
C PHE A 88 -23.71 -19.74 18.66
N ARG A 89 -24.72 -20.39 18.03
CA ARG A 89 -24.49 -21.15 16.79
C ARG A 89 -24.23 -20.28 15.58
N ARG A 90 -24.90 -19.13 15.48
CA ARG A 90 -24.72 -18.20 14.37
C ARG A 90 -23.37 -17.52 14.50
N THR A 91 -23.01 -17.12 15.70
CA THR A 91 -21.71 -16.51 16.01
C THR A 91 -20.58 -17.48 15.71
N ILE A 92 -20.67 -18.77 16.10
CA ILE A 92 -19.64 -19.77 15.78
C ILE A 92 -19.55 -20.07 14.28
N LYS A 93 -20.69 -20.20 13.58
CA LYS A 93 -20.68 -20.52 12.14
C LYS A 93 -20.28 -19.33 11.26
N GLN A 94 -20.56 -18.11 11.67
CA GLN A 94 -20.29 -16.91 10.90
C GLN A 94 -18.95 -16.25 11.23
N SER A 95 -18.41 -16.47 12.45
CA SER A 95 -17.13 -15.90 12.87
C SER A 95 -15.97 -16.78 12.39
N LYS A 96 -14.99 -16.19 11.74
CA LYS A 96 -13.73 -16.85 11.37
C LYS A 96 -12.81 -17.02 12.57
N ALA A 97 -11.86 -17.96 12.47
CA ALA A 97 -10.89 -18.26 13.53
C ALA A 97 -10.18 -17.00 14.07
N PHE A 98 -9.86 -16.04 13.19
CA PHE A 98 -9.19 -14.81 13.59
C PHE A 98 -10.04 -13.92 14.50
N LYS A 99 -11.34 -13.74 14.20
CA LYS A 99 -12.25 -12.99 15.09
C LYS A 99 -12.32 -13.63 16.47
N TRP A 100 -12.35 -14.96 16.52
CA TRP A 100 -12.31 -15.70 17.79
C TRP A 100 -11.03 -15.44 18.59
N ILE A 101 -9.87 -15.36 17.90
CA ILE A 101 -8.59 -15.03 18.55
C ILE A 101 -8.67 -13.65 19.18
N VAL A 102 -9.18 -12.65 18.44
CA VAL A 102 -9.31 -11.28 18.95
C VAL A 102 -10.35 -11.19 20.06
N ASP A 103 -11.53 -11.82 19.90
CA ASP A 103 -12.58 -11.85 20.91
C ASP A 103 -12.09 -12.50 22.22
N ILE A 104 -11.38 -13.64 22.12
CA ILE A 104 -10.75 -14.32 23.27
C ILE A 104 -9.67 -13.43 23.89
N ALA A 105 -8.84 -12.78 23.07
CA ALA A 105 -7.81 -11.88 23.56
C ALA A 105 -8.41 -10.70 24.33
N VAL A 106 -9.53 -10.10 23.87
CA VAL A 106 -10.26 -9.06 24.61
C VAL A 106 -10.77 -9.60 25.95
N LEU A 107 -11.33 -10.81 25.98
CA LEU A 107 -11.77 -11.42 27.24
C LEU A 107 -10.59 -11.73 28.19
N LEU A 108 -9.44 -12.13 27.64
CA LEU A 108 -8.23 -12.32 28.44
C LEU A 108 -7.70 -11.02 29.05
N THR A 109 -7.91 -9.87 28.40
CA THR A 109 -7.54 -8.57 29.00
C THR A 109 -8.34 -8.22 30.25
N LEU A 110 -9.47 -8.91 30.53
CA LEU A 110 -10.23 -8.72 31.77
C LEU A 110 -9.60 -9.44 32.96
N LEU A 111 -8.73 -10.43 32.75
CA LEU A 111 -8.09 -11.19 33.84
C LEU A 111 -7.35 -10.31 34.86
N PRO A 112 -6.56 -9.30 34.45
CA PRO A 112 -5.93 -8.37 35.37
C PRO A 112 -6.88 -7.52 36.20
N LEU A 113 -8.14 -7.36 35.78
CA LEU A 113 -9.19 -6.66 36.55
C LEU A 113 -9.81 -7.56 37.62
N ALA A 114 -9.90 -8.88 37.35
CA ALA A 114 -10.49 -9.85 38.24
C ALA A 114 -9.50 -10.44 39.24
N TYR A 115 -8.25 -10.56 38.86
CA TYR A 115 -7.22 -11.18 39.70
C TYR A 115 -6.04 -10.22 39.87
N PRO A 116 -5.66 -9.85 41.10
CA PRO A 116 -4.45 -9.10 41.38
C PRO A 116 -3.21 -9.94 40.99
N HIS A 117 -2.07 -9.30 40.80
CA HIS A 117 -0.79 -9.96 40.48
C HIS A 117 -0.51 -11.11 41.47
N PRO A 118 -0.38 -12.37 40.99
CA PRO A 118 -0.04 -13.47 41.87
C PRO A 118 1.41 -13.35 42.38
N ALA A 119 1.63 -13.65 43.66
CA ALA A 119 2.96 -13.56 44.25
C ALA A 119 3.96 -14.57 43.62
N HIS A 120 3.44 -15.70 43.09
CA HIS A 120 4.22 -16.74 42.42
C HIS A 120 3.58 -17.12 41.10
N PRO A 121 4.02 -16.55 39.97
CA PRO A 121 3.43 -16.83 38.68
C PRO A 121 3.83 -18.22 38.16
N TRP A 122 2.85 -18.99 37.67
CA TRP A 122 3.09 -20.29 37.03
C TRP A 122 3.94 -20.19 35.76
N ILE A 123 3.71 -19.11 34.99
CA ILE A 123 4.43 -18.80 33.76
C ILE A 123 4.79 -17.31 33.77
N PRO A 124 6.01 -16.93 34.22
CA PRO A 124 6.39 -15.52 34.42
C PRO A 124 6.31 -14.67 33.13
N VAL A 125 6.61 -15.26 31.97
CA VAL A 125 6.59 -14.57 30.66
C VAL A 125 5.15 -14.24 30.27
N LEU A 126 4.22 -15.19 30.41
CA LEU A 126 2.81 -15.01 30.05
C LEU A 126 2.14 -13.97 30.94
N GLU A 127 2.45 -13.96 32.21
CA GLU A 127 1.93 -12.99 33.16
C GLU A 127 2.45 -11.58 32.84
N ARG A 128 3.75 -11.42 32.61
CA ARG A 128 4.34 -10.12 32.24
C ARG A 128 3.67 -9.55 30.98
N VAL A 129 3.31 -10.40 30.01
CA VAL A 129 2.60 -9.98 28.80
C VAL A 129 1.14 -9.60 29.12
N LEU A 130 0.39 -10.46 29.81
CA LEU A 130 -1.04 -10.25 30.11
C LEU A 130 -1.31 -9.01 30.96
N TYR A 131 -0.40 -8.69 31.91
CA TYR A 131 -0.53 -7.51 32.77
C TYR A 131 0.15 -6.26 32.20
N SER A 132 0.76 -6.34 31.01
CA SER A 132 1.38 -5.17 30.37
C SER A 132 0.31 -4.26 29.75
N GLY A 133 0.50 -2.94 29.90
CA GLY A 133 -0.33 -1.94 29.22
C GLY A 133 -0.24 -2.07 27.69
N ALA A 134 0.94 -2.44 27.17
CA ALA A 134 1.16 -2.63 25.75
C ALA A 134 0.26 -3.73 25.17
N PHE A 135 0.10 -4.86 25.87
CA PHE A 135 -0.81 -5.92 25.44
C PHE A 135 -2.26 -5.44 25.41
N LEU A 136 -2.72 -4.77 26.48
CA LEU A 136 -4.06 -4.22 26.54
C LEU A 136 -4.34 -3.28 25.38
N TYR A 137 -3.47 -2.29 25.14
CA TYR A 137 -3.65 -1.27 24.09
C TYR A 137 -3.62 -1.89 22.70
N SER A 138 -2.71 -2.84 22.45
CA SER A 138 -2.65 -3.56 21.18
C SER A 138 -3.90 -4.38 20.88
N ILE A 139 -4.44 -5.08 21.87
CA ILE A 139 -5.67 -5.88 21.70
C ILE A 139 -6.90 -4.99 21.52
N LEU A 140 -7.01 -3.89 22.27
CA LEU A 140 -8.12 -2.94 22.10
C LEU A 140 -8.06 -2.26 20.71
N ALA A 141 -6.86 -1.88 20.25
CA ALA A 141 -6.66 -1.34 18.91
C ALA A 141 -7.07 -2.37 17.84
N ALA A 142 -6.60 -3.61 17.96
CA ALA A 142 -6.94 -4.69 17.02
C ALA A 142 -8.45 -4.93 16.98
N TYR A 143 -9.12 -5.01 18.13
CA TYR A 143 -10.58 -5.18 18.19
C TYR A 143 -11.31 -4.00 17.56
N ALA A 144 -10.91 -2.76 17.87
CA ALA A 144 -11.54 -1.55 17.33
C ALA A 144 -11.42 -1.49 15.79
N VAL A 145 -10.26 -1.79 15.24
CA VAL A 145 -10.06 -1.86 13.79
C VAL A 145 -10.94 -2.93 13.14
N VAL A 146 -11.05 -4.11 13.78
CA VAL A 146 -11.92 -5.21 13.32
C VAL A 146 -13.38 -4.78 13.30
N ASP A 147 -13.86 -4.19 14.39
CA ASP A 147 -15.27 -3.81 14.57
C ASP A 147 -15.65 -2.66 13.61
N ILE A 148 -14.80 -1.65 13.46
CA ILE A 148 -14.97 -0.57 12.48
C ILE A 148 -15.01 -1.13 11.07
N SER A 149 -14.09 -2.02 10.70
CA SER A 149 -14.06 -2.64 9.37
C SER A 149 -15.35 -3.40 9.08
N TYR A 150 -15.85 -4.15 10.07
CA TYR A 150 -17.13 -4.87 9.95
C TYR A 150 -18.32 -3.93 9.83
N GLY A 151 -18.36 -2.86 10.64
CA GLY A 151 -19.40 -1.83 10.62
C GLY A 151 -19.46 -1.10 9.27
N LEU A 152 -18.32 -0.65 8.77
CA LEU A 152 -18.20 0.01 7.46
C LEU A 152 -18.67 -0.88 6.31
N MET A 153 -18.29 -2.15 6.30
CA MET A 153 -18.77 -3.11 5.29
C MET A 153 -20.28 -3.32 5.33
N LYS A 154 -20.87 -3.30 6.52
CA LYS A 154 -22.33 -3.40 6.69
C LYS A 154 -23.04 -2.14 6.19
N MET A 155 -22.46 -0.97 6.40
CA MET A 155 -23.00 0.33 5.96
C MET A 155 -22.89 0.53 4.45
N LEU A 156 -21.76 0.15 3.83
CA LEU A 156 -21.51 0.31 2.39
C LEU A 156 -22.45 -0.53 1.51
N GLY A 157 -23.15 -1.53 2.05
CA GLY A 157 -24.20 -2.27 1.37
C GLY A 157 -23.76 -3.12 0.18
N LYS A 158 -24.74 -3.71 -0.53
CA LYS A 158 -24.49 -4.71 -1.60
C LYS A 158 -24.28 -4.11 -3.00
N ARG A 159 -24.31 -2.79 -3.20
CA ARG A 159 -24.35 -2.14 -4.54
C ARG A 159 -23.37 -0.97 -4.72
N THR A 160 -22.32 -0.85 -3.93
CA THR A 160 -21.34 0.23 -4.11
C THR A 160 -20.30 -0.11 -5.18
N ASN A 161 -19.96 0.87 -6.03
CA ASN A 161 -18.91 0.72 -7.04
C ASN A 161 -17.55 0.43 -6.35
N PRO A 162 -16.80 -0.61 -6.79
CA PRO A 162 -15.49 -0.96 -6.23
C PRO A 162 -14.50 0.20 -6.22
N SER A 163 -14.54 1.01 -7.28
CA SER A 163 -13.67 2.17 -7.43
C SER A 163 -13.93 3.25 -6.38
N LEU A 164 -15.20 3.48 -5.99
CA LEU A 164 -15.55 4.43 -4.93
C LEU A 164 -15.10 3.94 -3.55
N ILE A 165 -15.21 2.63 -3.30
CA ILE A 165 -14.71 2.02 -2.05
C ILE A 165 -13.19 2.21 -1.97
N LEU A 166 -12.49 1.97 -3.08
CA LEU A 166 -11.04 2.18 -3.16
C LEU A 166 -10.68 3.64 -2.86
N THR A 167 -11.24 4.58 -3.61
CA THR A 167 -10.95 6.01 -3.43
C THR A 167 -11.27 6.47 -2.02
N GLY A 168 -12.43 6.08 -1.49
CA GLY A 168 -12.85 6.42 -0.13
C GLY A 168 -11.89 5.88 0.94
N SER A 169 -11.38 4.65 0.77
CA SER A 169 -10.40 4.09 1.71
C SER A 169 -9.07 4.83 1.70
N PHE A 170 -8.60 5.30 0.52
CA PHE A 170 -7.41 6.17 0.43
C PHE A 170 -7.64 7.50 1.16
N ILE A 171 -8.78 8.16 0.91
CA ILE A 171 -9.11 9.44 1.55
C ILE A 171 -9.17 9.29 3.08
N VAL A 172 -9.84 8.26 3.59
CA VAL A 172 -9.90 8.01 5.04
C VAL A 172 -8.51 7.77 5.63
N LEU A 173 -7.67 6.99 4.96
CA LEU A 173 -6.31 6.72 5.44
C LEU A 173 -5.43 7.98 5.41
N ILE A 174 -5.55 8.81 4.37
CA ILE A 174 -4.85 10.09 4.24
C ILE A 174 -5.27 11.05 5.36
N LEU A 175 -6.58 11.24 5.57
CA LEU A 175 -7.07 12.13 6.62
C LEU A 175 -6.67 11.63 8.01
N ALA A 176 -6.83 10.34 8.31
CA ALA A 176 -6.40 9.79 9.58
C ALA A 176 -4.88 9.94 9.77
N GLY A 177 -4.08 9.65 8.73
CA GLY A 177 -2.63 9.80 8.74
C GLY A 177 -2.20 11.24 8.98
N SER A 178 -2.84 12.22 8.32
CA SER A 178 -2.50 13.63 8.49
C SER A 178 -2.73 14.12 9.92
N PHE A 179 -3.83 13.72 10.55
CA PHE A 179 -4.08 14.06 11.96
C PHE A 179 -3.07 13.42 12.91
N ILE A 180 -2.65 12.17 12.65
CA ILE A 180 -1.68 11.48 13.50
C ILE A 180 -0.28 12.09 13.33
N LEU A 181 0.14 12.39 12.09
CA LEU A 181 1.46 12.97 11.82
C LEU A 181 1.64 14.36 12.43
N MET A 182 0.55 15.13 12.58
CA MET A 182 0.59 16.47 13.19
C MET A 182 0.69 16.43 14.72
N MET A 183 0.60 15.26 15.35
CA MET A 183 0.66 15.17 16.82
C MET A 183 2.02 15.59 17.38
N PRO A 184 2.08 16.27 18.53
CA PRO A 184 3.32 16.80 19.11
C PRO A 184 4.44 15.79 19.32
N ARG A 185 4.10 14.52 19.61
CA ARG A 185 5.11 13.47 19.78
C ARG A 185 5.59 12.88 18.45
N CYS A 186 4.89 13.14 17.35
CA CYS A 186 5.27 12.68 16.01
C CYS A 186 6.20 13.68 15.31
N THR A 187 6.20 14.94 15.73
CA THR A 187 7.02 16.02 15.15
C THR A 187 8.01 16.57 16.15
N THR A 188 9.11 17.13 15.66
CA THR A 188 10.12 17.83 16.47
C THR A 188 9.83 19.33 16.60
N GLY A 189 8.96 19.88 15.74
CA GLY A 189 8.54 21.28 15.69
C GLY A 189 7.10 21.42 15.24
N GLU A 190 6.66 22.66 15.00
CA GLU A 190 5.33 22.95 14.49
C GLU A 190 5.21 22.52 13.02
N LEU A 191 4.19 21.75 12.69
CA LEU A 191 3.85 21.32 11.34
C LEU A 191 2.45 21.82 10.98
N SER A 192 2.31 22.53 9.85
CA SER A 192 0.99 22.98 9.38
C SER A 192 0.11 21.79 9.00
N TYR A 193 -1.22 21.95 9.12
CA TYR A 193 -2.15 20.89 8.72
C TYR A 193 -2.03 20.58 7.22
N VAL A 194 -1.80 21.58 6.38
CA VAL A 194 -1.66 21.42 4.93
C VAL A 194 -0.40 20.62 4.59
N ASP A 195 0.72 20.90 5.27
CA ASP A 195 1.97 20.15 5.08
C ASP A 195 1.81 18.70 5.58
N SER A 196 1.17 18.51 6.72
CA SER A 196 0.86 17.18 7.23
C SER A 196 -0.04 16.39 6.29
N LEU A 197 -1.09 17.03 5.73
CA LEU A 197 -1.98 16.43 4.73
C LEU A 197 -1.23 16.07 3.45
N PHE A 198 -0.33 16.94 3.01
CA PHE A 198 0.51 16.72 1.84
C PHE A 198 1.43 15.50 2.04
N VAL A 199 2.17 15.45 3.16
CA VAL A 199 3.05 14.33 3.51
C VAL A 199 2.27 13.02 3.65
N ALA A 200 1.12 13.04 4.35
CA ALA A 200 0.25 11.86 4.47
C ALA A 200 -0.26 11.38 3.11
N THR A 201 -0.68 12.32 2.24
CA THR A 201 -1.12 11.98 0.87
C THR A 201 0.03 11.40 0.07
N SER A 202 1.20 12.02 0.12
CA SER A 202 2.41 11.57 -0.56
C SER A 202 2.83 10.16 -0.09
N ALA A 203 2.76 9.87 1.21
CA ALA A 203 3.07 8.57 1.78
C ALA A 203 2.08 7.47 1.34
N VAL A 204 0.77 7.75 1.46
CA VAL A 204 -0.28 6.78 1.11
C VAL A 204 -0.37 6.56 -0.40
N CYS A 205 -0.17 7.62 -1.21
CA CYS A 205 -0.12 7.52 -2.66
C CYS A 205 1.23 7.04 -3.18
N ILE A 206 2.24 6.89 -2.27
CA ILE A 206 3.59 6.46 -2.64
C ILE A 206 4.18 7.38 -3.71
N THR A 207 4.20 8.66 -3.40
CA THR A 207 4.75 9.68 -4.29
C THR A 207 6.17 10.04 -3.88
N GLY A 208 6.39 10.46 -2.61
CA GLY A 208 7.70 10.87 -2.10
C GLY A 208 7.97 12.36 -2.14
N LEU A 209 7.05 13.20 -2.66
CA LEU A 209 7.15 14.65 -2.55
C LEU A 209 6.93 15.08 -1.11
N THR A 210 7.72 16.03 -0.63
CA THR A 210 7.61 16.56 0.73
C THR A 210 7.84 18.08 0.76
N PRO A 211 6.98 18.85 1.48
CA PRO A 211 7.20 20.25 1.71
C PRO A 211 8.19 20.53 2.86
N VAL A 212 8.54 19.49 3.63
CA VAL A 212 9.42 19.54 4.80
C VAL A 212 10.46 18.43 4.75
N ASP A 213 11.59 18.60 5.38
CA ASP A 213 12.58 17.52 5.52
C ASP A 213 12.09 16.50 6.55
N ILE A 214 12.00 15.25 6.13
CA ILE A 214 11.50 14.14 6.95
C ILE A 214 12.42 13.85 8.13
N SER A 215 13.76 13.96 7.92
CA SER A 215 14.76 13.60 8.93
C SER A 215 14.77 14.55 10.13
N THR A 216 14.50 15.82 9.89
CA THR A 216 14.52 16.88 10.91
C THR A 216 13.14 17.15 11.50
N THR A 217 12.06 16.92 10.74
CA THR A 217 10.69 17.25 11.14
C THR A 217 10.04 16.15 11.97
N PHE A 218 10.30 14.88 11.66
CA PHE A 218 9.60 13.75 12.31
C PHE A 218 10.47 13.04 13.34
N SER A 219 9.89 12.84 14.50
CA SER A 219 10.45 11.99 15.57
C SER A 219 10.33 10.49 15.20
N LEU A 220 10.91 9.61 16.00
CA LEU A 220 10.82 8.17 15.80
C LEU A 220 9.35 7.65 15.73
N PRO A 221 8.40 8.07 16.61
CA PRO A 221 6.98 7.77 16.43
C PRO A 221 6.42 8.28 15.10
N GLY A 222 6.79 9.50 14.68
CA GLY A 222 6.37 10.06 13.39
C GLY A 222 6.88 9.24 12.20
N LEU A 223 8.14 8.83 12.22
CA LEU A 223 8.72 7.93 11.21
C LEU A 223 8.03 6.55 11.18
N ALA A 224 7.63 6.01 12.34
CA ALA A 224 6.89 4.76 12.39
C ALA A 224 5.48 4.90 11.77
N VAL A 225 4.78 6.01 12.04
CA VAL A 225 3.49 6.31 11.39
C VAL A 225 3.66 6.49 9.89
N LEU A 226 4.67 7.25 9.46
CA LEU A 226 4.99 7.45 8.04
C LEU A 226 5.28 6.12 7.35
N GLY A 227 6.11 5.25 7.97
CA GLY A 227 6.39 3.90 7.49
C GLY A 227 5.12 3.05 7.35
N PHE A 228 4.20 3.12 8.32
CA PHE A 228 2.90 2.44 8.23
C PHE A 228 2.04 2.95 7.06
N LEU A 229 1.99 4.28 6.84
CA LEU A 229 1.25 4.87 5.72
C LEU A 229 1.84 4.43 4.37
N ILE A 230 3.17 4.43 4.24
CA ILE A 230 3.89 3.93 3.06
C ILE A 230 3.56 2.44 2.82
N GLN A 231 3.61 1.62 3.87
CA GLN A 231 3.31 0.18 3.75
C GLN A 231 1.87 -0.08 3.34
N ALA A 232 0.91 0.64 3.94
CA ALA A 232 -0.50 0.54 3.59
C ALA A 232 -0.77 0.97 2.15
N GLY A 233 -0.11 2.03 1.68
CA GLY A 233 -0.14 2.49 0.29
C GLY A 233 0.52 1.52 -0.68
N GLY A 234 1.69 0.92 -0.31
CA GLY A 234 2.49 0.00 -1.12
C GLY A 234 1.80 -1.33 -1.37
N LEU A 235 1.24 -1.92 -0.35
CA LEU A 235 0.42 -3.12 -0.50
C LEU A 235 -0.85 -2.86 -1.31
N GLY A 236 -1.17 -1.59 -1.55
CA GLY A 236 -2.43 -1.16 -2.13
C GLY A 236 -3.54 -1.27 -1.08
N VAL A 237 -4.22 -0.17 -0.81
CA VAL A 237 -5.31 -0.15 0.19
C VAL A 237 -6.35 -1.23 -0.10
N MET A 238 -6.53 -1.64 -1.37
CA MET A 238 -7.43 -2.73 -1.74
C MET A 238 -6.96 -4.10 -1.26
N THR A 239 -5.66 -4.40 -1.36
CA THR A 239 -5.10 -5.64 -0.79
C THR A 239 -5.25 -5.62 0.72
N PHE A 240 -4.96 -4.48 1.34
CA PHE A 240 -5.10 -4.25 2.77
C PHE A 240 -6.57 -4.33 3.21
N THR A 241 -7.48 -3.59 2.54
CA THR A 241 -8.93 -3.63 2.82
C THR A 241 -9.53 -5.01 2.55
N SER A 242 -9.08 -5.70 1.49
CA SER A 242 -9.51 -7.06 1.17
C SER A 242 -9.04 -8.07 2.20
N PHE A 243 -7.82 -7.92 2.69
CA PHE A 243 -7.29 -8.69 3.82
C PHE A 243 -8.17 -8.52 5.05
N PHE A 244 -8.43 -7.27 5.47
CA PHE A 244 -9.33 -6.99 6.58
C PHE A 244 -10.73 -7.54 6.33
N ALA A 245 -11.31 -7.30 5.18
CA ALA A 245 -12.64 -7.79 4.84
C ALA A 245 -12.75 -9.32 4.86
N LEU A 246 -11.74 -10.03 4.34
CA LEU A 246 -11.72 -11.49 4.33
C LEU A 246 -11.47 -12.09 5.71
N PHE A 247 -10.66 -11.42 6.53
CA PHE A 247 -10.37 -11.89 7.88
C PHE A 247 -11.49 -11.61 8.86
N PHE A 248 -12.14 -10.46 8.72
CA PHE A 248 -13.07 -9.95 9.71
C PHE A 248 -14.55 -10.12 9.35
N SER A 249 -14.92 -10.21 8.07
CA SER A 249 -16.29 -10.51 7.67
C SER A 249 -16.51 -12.02 7.50
N GLY A 250 -17.28 -12.60 8.39
CA GLY A 250 -17.52 -14.06 8.46
C GLY A 250 -18.12 -14.71 7.21
N ASN A 251 -18.95 -14.02 6.43
CA ASN A 251 -19.52 -14.47 5.16
C ASN A 251 -19.42 -13.35 4.12
N THR A 252 -18.35 -13.35 3.36
CA THR A 252 -18.27 -12.52 2.15
C THR A 252 -19.30 -13.02 1.13
N SER A 253 -20.21 -12.14 0.71
CA SER A 253 -21.10 -12.39 -0.42
C SER A 253 -20.27 -12.84 -1.62
N VAL A 254 -20.81 -13.77 -2.43
CA VAL A 254 -20.19 -14.20 -3.70
C VAL A 254 -19.85 -13.00 -4.58
N TYR A 255 -20.67 -11.95 -4.55
CA TYR A 255 -20.42 -10.67 -5.22
C TYR A 255 -19.12 -9.99 -4.73
N ASN A 256 -18.91 -9.90 -3.43
CA ASN A 256 -17.67 -9.32 -2.87
C ASN A 256 -16.44 -10.15 -3.22
N GLN A 257 -16.58 -11.48 -3.27
CA GLN A 257 -15.50 -12.37 -3.68
C GLN A 257 -15.17 -12.24 -5.17
N LEU A 258 -16.18 -12.07 -6.03
CA LEU A 258 -15.98 -11.81 -7.46
C LEU A 258 -15.30 -10.46 -7.70
N MET A 259 -15.76 -9.41 -7.00
CA MET A 259 -15.12 -8.10 -7.02
C MET A 259 -13.63 -8.16 -6.62
N MET A 260 -13.33 -8.84 -5.53
CA MET A 260 -11.95 -9.01 -5.05
C MET A 260 -11.10 -9.83 -6.02
N LYS A 261 -11.69 -10.85 -6.67
CA LYS A 261 -11.02 -11.63 -7.71
C LYS A 261 -10.53 -10.75 -8.87
N ASP A 262 -11.37 -9.83 -9.33
CA ASP A 262 -11.02 -8.94 -10.45
C ASP A 262 -9.92 -7.94 -10.05
N ILE A 263 -9.96 -7.44 -8.81
CA ILE A 263 -8.97 -6.50 -8.26
C ILE A 263 -7.61 -7.16 -8.07
N ILE A 264 -7.59 -8.36 -7.49
CA ILE A 264 -6.35 -9.10 -7.18
C ILE A 264 -5.88 -9.90 -8.40
N SER A 265 -6.63 -9.90 -9.51
CA SER A 265 -6.39 -10.70 -10.72
C SER A 265 -6.15 -12.17 -10.42
N SER A 266 -6.81 -12.71 -9.39
CA SER A 266 -6.70 -14.12 -9.07
C SER A 266 -7.49 -14.97 -10.06
N LYS A 267 -6.94 -16.11 -10.48
CA LYS A 267 -7.58 -17.00 -11.47
C LYS A 267 -8.84 -17.69 -10.91
N THR A 268 -8.93 -17.85 -9.59
CA THR A 268 -10.05 -18.52 -8.90
C THR A 268 -10.39 -17.84 -7.58
N ILE A 269 -11.68 -17.90 -7.20
CA ILE A 269 -12.16 -17.33 -5.93
C ILE A 269 -11.49 -17.98 -4.71
N GLY A 270 -11.25 -19.28 -4.76
CA GLY A 270 -10.60 -20.03 -3.67
C GLY A 270 -9.13 -19.71 -3.45
N ALA A 271 -8.46 -19.07 -4.43
CA ALA A 271 -7.05 -18.68 -4.34
C ALA A 271 -6.82 -17.27 -3.72
N LEU A 272 -7.89 -16.51 -3.44
CA LEU A 272 -7.77 -15.12 -2.96
C LEU A 272 -7.00 -15.00 -1.64
N VAL A 273 -7.40 -15.75 -0.63
CA VAL A 273 -6.76 -15.69 0.71
C VAL A 273 -5.30 -16.15 0.66
N PRO A 274 -4.97 -17.32 0.07
CA PRO A 274 -3.58 -17.73 -0.12
C PRO A 274 -2.75 -16.69 -0.88
N THR A 275 -3.31 -16.06 -1.92
CA THR A 275 -2.61 -15.03 -2.70
C THR A 275 -2.31 -13.80 -1.86
N LEU A 276 -3.24 -13.33 -1.02
CA LEU A 276 -3.03 -12.20 -0.12
C LEU A 276 -1.92 -12.47 0.89
N PHE A 277 -1.94 -13.65 1.54
CA PHE A 277 -0.87 -14.03 2.46
C PHE A 277 0.48 -14.16 1.77
N TYR A 278 0.48 -14.66 0.54
CA TYR A 278 1.70 -14.77 -0.25
C TYR A 278 2.26 -13.39 -0.58
N ILE A 279 1.42 -12.44 -1.01
CA ILE A 279 1.84 -11.06 -1.29
C ILE A 279 2.43 -10.44 -0.02
N LEU A 280 1.71 -10.50 1.11
CA LEU A 280 2.15 -9.93 2.38
C LEU A 280 3.47 -10.56 2.86
N GLY A 281 3.54 -11.89 2.90
CA GLY A 281 4.74 -12.61 3.34
C GLY A 281 5.94 -12.36 2.44
N PHE A 282 5.71 -12.27 1.12
CA PHE A 282 6.76 -11.98 0.14
C PHE A 282 7.29 -10.55 0.26
N THR A 283 6.40 -9.57 0.48
CA THR A 283 6.75 -8.18 0.74
C THR A 283 7.63 -8.06 1.98
N LEU A 284 7.15 -8.57 3.12
CA LEU A 284 7.90 -8.51 4.38
C LEU A 284 9.25 -9.25 4.29
N LEU A 285 9.31 -10.35 3.54
CA LEU A 285 10.57 -11.08 3.33
C LEU A 285 11.59 -10.24 2.54
N ILE A 286 11.17 -9.61 1.44
CA ILE A 286 12.08 -8.78 0.64
C ILE A 286 12.50 -7.55 1.41
N GLU A 287 11.58 -6.90 2.12
CA GLU A 287 11.89 -5.76 2.97
C GLU A 287 12.88 -6.12 4.08
N ALA A 288 12.71 -7.27 4.73
CA ALA A 288 13.65 -7.75 5.75
C ALA A 288 15.04 -8.05 5.16
N LEU A 289 15.10 -8.70 3.99
CA LEU A 289 16.37 -8.96 3.29
C LEU A 289 17.04 -7.66 2.83
N GLY A 290 16.24 -6.71 2.33
CA GLY A 290 16.70 -5.38 1.93
C GLY A 290 17.25 -4.58 3.12
N ALA A 291 16.56 -4.61 4.27
CA ALA A 291 17.03 -3.97 5.50
C ALA A 291 18.36 -4.57 5.97
N GLY A 292 18.47 -5.90 5.93
CA GLY A 292 19.75 -6.57 6.23
C GLY A 292 20.87 -6.16 5.27
N ALA A 293 20.56 -6.04 3.97
CA ALA A 293 21.54 -5.60 2.97
C ALA A 293 21.96 -4.14 3.19
N PHE A 294 21.00 -3.22 3.44
CA PHE A 294 21.32 -1.83 3.77
C PHE A 294 22.18 -1.75 5.04
N PHE A 295 21.81 -2.48 6.08
CA PHE A 295 22.58 -2.50 7.34
C PHE A 295 24.03 -2.93 7.09
N LEU A 296 24.25 -3.99 6.31
CA LEU A 296 25.61 -4.45 5.96
C LEU A 296 26.39 -3.42 5.14
N CYS A 297 25.70 -2.61 4.34
CA CYS A 297 26.35 -1.57 3.54
C CYS A 297 26.76 -0.35 4.36
N ILE A 298 25.98 0.04 5.39
CA ILE A 298 26.22 1.29 6.13
C ILE A 298 26.93 1.10 7.48
N HIS A 299 26.99 -0.14 7.96
CA HIS A 299 27.53 -0.42 9.30
C HIS A 299 28.96 0.06 9.46
N GLY A 300 29.13 1.03 10.37
CA GLY A 300 30.43 1.65 10.67
C GLY A 300 30.90 2.73 9.68
N GLU A 301 30.13 3.04 8.60
CA GLU A 301 30.52 4.02 7.58
C GLU A 301 30.04 5.46 7.89
N LEU A 302 28.87 5.59 8.53
CA LEU A 302 28.17 6.88 8.67
C LEU A 302 28.30 7.55 10.05
N ASN A 303 29.17 7.07 10.96
CA ASN A 303 29.29 7.58 12.34
C ASN A 303 27.94 7.73 13.08
N MET A 304 26.96 6.85 12.78
CA MET A 304 25.64 6.80 13.41
C MET A 304 25.64 5.85 14.62
N SER A 305 24.67 5.99 15.51
CA SER A 305 24.44 4.98 16.54
C SER A 305 23.90 3.70 15.91
N LEU A 306 24.14 2.54 16.55
CA LEU A 306 23.60 1.26 16.08
C LEU A 306 22.07 1.29 15.91
N GLN A 307 21.38 2.04 16.79
CA GLN A 307 19.94 2.22 16.70
C GLN A 307 19.54 2.98 15.44
N ASP A 308 20.24 4.07 15.11
CA ASP A 308 19.96 4.87 13.92
C ASP A 308 20.30 4.11 12.64
N GLU A 309 21.38 3.31 12.61
CA GLU A 309 21.69 2.43 11.48
C GLU A 309 20.58 1.40 11.21
N ILE A 310 20.00 0.81 12.25
CA ILE A 310 18.88 -0.14 12.14
C ILE A 310 17.63 0.59 11.62
N ILE A 311 17.31 1.76 12.17
CA ILE A 311 16.14 2.57 11.74
C ILE A 311 16.31 2.99 10.29
N PHE A 312 17.49 3.50 9.91
CA PHE A 312 17.83 3.83 8.53
C PHE A 312 17.57 2.65 7.59
N SER A 313 18.14 1.49 7.93
CA SER A 313 18.07 0.29 7.10
C SER A 313 16.64 -0.21 6.91
N LEU A 314 15.85 -0.24 7.98
CA LEU A 314 14.44 -0.64 7.94
C LEU A 314 13.60 0.36 7.12
N PHE A 315 13.77 1.66 7.36
CA PHE A 315 13.00 2.70 6.70
C PHE A 315 13.32 2.79 5.20
N HIS A 316 14.60 2.77 4.83
CA HIS A 316 15.00 2.81 3.42
C HIS A 316 14.63 1.54 2.66
N SER A 317 14.72 0.36 3.29
CA SER A 317 14.27 -0.87 2.65
C SER A 317 12.77 -0.84 2.34
N LEU A 318 11.95 -0.41 3.30
CA LEU A 318 10.52 -0.24 3.15
C LEU A 318 10.21 0.81 2.07
N SER A 319 10.84 1.99 2.16
CA SER A 319 10.64 3.09 1.21
C SER A 319 11.06 2.70 -0.22
N ALA A 320 12.19 1.99 -0.38
CA ALA A 320 12.68 1.56 -1.69
C ALA A 320 11.81 0.46 -2.31
N PHE A 321 11.42 -0.55 -1.54
CA PHE A 321 10.56 -1.62 -2.07
C PHE A 321 9.14 -1.12 -2.38
N CYS A 322 8.58 -0.27 -1.52
CA CYS A 322 7.31 0.38 -1.80
C CYS A 322 7.40 1.45 -2.89
N ASN A 323 8.59 1.83 -3.34
CA ASN A 323 8.82 2.94 -4.28
C ASN A 323 8.31 4.30 -3.75
N ALA A 324 8.50 4.56 -2.47
CA ALA A 324 7.92 5.73 -1.81
C ALA A 324 8.83 6.96 -1.81
N GLY A 325 10.16 6.78 -1.96
CA GLY A 325 11.12 7.89 -2.10
C GLY A 325 11.43 8.68 -0.84
N PHE A 326 10.86 8.33 0.29
CA PHE A 326 11.12 8.98 1.57
C PHE A 326 12.45 8.52 2.17
N SER A 327 13.17 9.45 2.77
CA SER A 327 14.44 9.21 3.47
C SER A 327 14.39 9.82 4.86
N ASN A 328 15.03 9.15 5.83
CA ASN A 328 15.18 9.63 7.21
C ASN A 328 16.62 10.11 7.50
N ILE A 329 17.37 10.46 6.46
CA ILE A 329 18.66 11.12 6.56
C ILE A 329 18.60 12.48 5.84
N GLU A 330 19.29 13.46 6.37
CA GLU A 330 19.38 14.81 5.79
C GLU A 330 19.99 14.74 4.38
N GLY A 331 19.34 15.42 3.42
CA GLY A 331 19.72 15.36 2.00
C GLY A 331 19.38 14.03 1.31
N GLY A 332 18.73 13.10 2.00
CA GLY A 332 18.31 11.81 1.44
C GLY A 332 19.49 10.96 0.95
N LEU A 333 19.28 10.21 -0.13
CA LEU A 333 20.34 9.43 -0.76
C LEU A 333 21.35 10.30 -1.58
N SER A 334 21.12 11.62 -1.69
CA SER A 334 22.10 12.55 -2.26
C SER A 334 23.09 13.10 -1.21
N ASN A 335 23.04 12.61 0.03
CA ASN A 335 23.98 12.97 1.06
C ASN A 335 25.42 12.63 0.60
N PRO A 336 26.37 13.63 0.63
CA PRO A 336 27.74 13.42 0.15
C PRO A 336 28.48 12.28 0.83
N ALA A 337 28.19 12.00 2.11
CA ALA A 337 28.78 10.89 2.84
C ALA A 337 28.39 9.53 2.24
N LEU A 338 27.18 9.38 1.70
CA LEU A 338 26.75 8.17 1.00
C LEU A 338 27.29 8.11 -0.42
N LEU A 339 27.25 9.24 -1.14
CA LEU A 339 27.57 9.31 -2.57
C LEU A 339 29.02 8.93 -2.86
N HIS A 340 29.95 9.32 -2.01
CA HIS A 340 31.39 9.08 -2.23
C HIS A 340 31.95 7.87 -1.48
N SER A 341 31.30 7.42 -0.39
CA SER A 341 31.83 6.34 0.41
C SER A 341 31.27 4.96 0.03
N ASN A 342 30.00 4.86 -0.37
CA ASN A 342 29.37 3.55 -0.47
C ASN A 342 28.35 3.39 -1.61
N GLN A 343 28.85 3.07 -2.79
CA GLN A 343 28.01 2.81 -3.96
C GLN A 343 27.08 1.59 -3.83
N SER A 344 27.37 0.69 -2.89
CA SER A 344 26.56 -0.53 -2.65
C SER A 344 25.13 -0.19 -2.19
N VAL A 345 24.95 0.93 -1.49
CA VAL A 345 23.63 1.44 -1.07
C VAL A 345 22.72 1.66 -2.29
N TYR A 346 23.24 2.27 -3.36
CA TYR A 346 22.48 2.53 -4.60
C TYR A 346 22.17 1.25 -5.37
N ILE A 347 23.04 0.24 -5.30
CA ILE A 347 22.78 -1.07 -5.91
C ILE A 347 21.64 -1.77 -5.17
N VAL A 348 21.68 -1.80 -3.83
CA VAL A 348 20.62 -2.40 -3.01
C VAL A 348 19.29 -1.67 -3.26
N ALA A 349 19.30 -0.33 -3.24
CA ALA A 349 18.12 0.47 -3.54
C ALA A 349 17.56 0.17 -4.93
N SER A 350 18.41 0.11 -5.97
CA SER A 350 18.00 -0.20 -7.35
C SER A 350 17.30 -1.56 -7.45
N VAL A 351 17.83 -2.58 -6.76
CA VAL A 351 17.24 -3.92 -6.76
C VAL A 351 15.86 -3.92 -6.07
N LEU A 352 15.73 -3.23 -4.95
CA LEU A 352 14.45 -3.13 -4.22
C LEU A 352 13.41 -2.35 -5.02
N ILE A 353 13.78 -1.20 -5.60
CA ILE A 353 12.94 -0.38 -6.48
C ILE A 353 12.45 -1.20 -7.67
N ALA A 354 13.37 -1.93 -8.33
CA ALA A 354 13.02 -2.81 -9.44
C ALA A 354 12.05 -3.91 -9.01
N ALA A 355 12.30 -4.56 -7.88
CA ALA A 355 11.43 -5.61 -7.35
C ALA A 355 10.01 -5.10 -7.04
N GLY A 356 9.88 -3.95 -6.38
CA GLY A 356 8.58 -3.32 -6.12
C GLY A 356 7.87 -2.85 -7.38
N GLY A 357 8.61 -2.26 -8.34
CA GLY A 357 8.09 -1.67 -9.56
C GLY A 357 7.65 -2.66 -10.65
N ILE A 358 8.12 -3.92 -10.64
CA ILE A 358 7.76 -4.92 -11.65
C ILE A 358 6.30 -5.40 -11.50
N GLY A 359 5.81 -5.52 -10.28
CA GLY A 359 4.44 -5.97 -9.96
C GLY A 359 4.34 -7.39 -9.41
N PHE A 360 3.49 -7.56 -8.40
CA PHE A 360 3.33 -8.83 -7.68
C PHE A 360 2.98 -10.04 -8.57
N PRO A 361 2.07 -9.96 -9.56
CA PRO A 361 1.75 -11.11 -10.40
C PRO A 361 2.96 -11.60 -11.20
N ILE A 362 3.82 -10.67 -11.62
CA ILE A 362 5.02 -10.98 -12.38
C ILE A 362 6.07 -11.61 -11.47
N LEU A 363 6.30 -11.03 -10.30
CA LEU A 363 7.20 -11.61 -9.29
C LEU A 363 6.77 -13.02 -8.90
N MET A 364 5.47 -13.25 -8.70
CA MET A 364 4.93 -14.58 -8.42
C MET A 364 5.16 -15.57 -9.60
N ASN A 365 4.93 -15.12 -10.83
CA ASN A 365 5.13 -15.96 -12.00
C ASN A 365 6.61 -16.30 -12.20
N VAL A 366 7.51 -15.31 -12.01
CA VAL A 366 8.96 -15.51 -12.06
C VAL A 366 9.43 -16.44 -10.93
N ALA A 367 8.96 -16.25 -9.70
CA ALA A 367 9.31 -17.11 -8.57
C ALA A 367 8.85 -18.56 -8.79
N GLN A 368 7.65 -18.76 -9.34
CA GLN A 368 7.16 -20.09 -9.70
C GLN A 368 8.01 -20.72 -10.81
N ALA A 369 8.35 -19.94 -11.84
CA ALA A 369 9.21 -20.39 -12.94
C ALA A 369 10.60 -20.79 -12.43
N THR A 370 11.22 -19.96 -11.61
CA THR A 370 12.54 -20.24 -10.98
C THR A 370 12.47 -21.51 -10.13
N LYS A 371 11.43 -21.67 -9.32
CA LYS A 371 11.22 -22.88 -8.52
C LYS A 371 11.10 -24.14 -9.40
N MET A 372 10.40 -24.04 -10.55
CA MET A 372 10.30 -25.15 -11.49
C MET A 372 11.65 -25.47 -12.15
N HIS A 373 12.40 -24.44 -12.56
CA HIS A 373 13.73 -24.62 -13.13
C HIS A 373 14.71 -25.23 -12.12
N LEU A 374 14.74 -24.73 -10.89
CA LEU A 374 15.58 -25.26 -9.82
C LEU A 374 15.23 -26.72 -9.50
N ARG A 375 13.95 -27.06 -9.45
CA ARG A 375 13.50 -28.45 -9.27
C ARG A 375 13.92 -29.35 -10.44
N ALA A 376 13.77 -28.87 -11.67
CA ALA A 376 14.21 -29.62 -12.85
C ALA A 376 15.73 -29.83 -12.86
N LEU A 377 16.51 -28.80 -12.48
CA LEU A 377 17.95 -28.90 -12.32
C LEU A 377 18.33 -29.90 -11.22
N TRP A 378 17.65 -29.84 -10.06
CA TRP A 378 17.86 -30.76 -8.95
C TRP A 378 17.60 -32.23 -9.33
N HIS A 379 16.48 -32.50 -10.08
CA HIS A 379 16.20 -33.85 -10.60
C HIS A 379 17.25 -34.29 -11.62
N ARG A 380 17.75 -33.36 -12.46
CA ARG A 380 18.83 -33.65 -13.41
C ARG A 380 20.13 -34.03 -12.71
N ILE A 381 20.48 -33.30 -11.62
CA ILE A 381 21.67 -33.60 -10.79
C ILE A 381 21.53 -34.95 -10.09
N ARG A 382 20.32 -35.27 -9.58
CA ARG A 382 20.04 -36.56 -8.91
C ARG A 382 19.88 -37.74 -9.88
N ARG A 383 19.98 -37.54 -11.20
CA ARG A 383 19.78 -38.53 -12.22
C ARG A 383 18.39 -39.20 -12.23
N ASP A 384 17.36 -38.56 -11.66
CA ASP A 384 15.97 -39.04 -11.60
C ASP A 384 15.22 -38.92 -12.94
N GLY A 385 15.94 -38.66 -14.05
CA GLY A 385 15.40 -38.47 -15.40
C GLY A 385 14.96 -37.01 -15.69
N PRO A 386 14.86 -36.62 -16.96
CA PRO A 386 14.47 -35.27 -17.36
C PRO A 386 12.98 -35.04 -17.12
N ARG A 387 12.64 -34.14 -16.21
CA ARG A 387 11.26 -33.70 -16.01
C ARG A 387 10.89 -32.71 -17.11
N ARG A 388 9.87 -32.96 -17.88
CA ARG A 388 9.38 -32.05 -18.93
C ARG A 388 8.81 -30.82 -18.27
N LEU A 389 9.37 -29.64 -18.60
CA LEU A 389 8.82 -28.35 -18.18
C LEU A 389 7.57 -28.04 -19.00
N PRO A 390 6.55 -27.38 -18.43
CA PRO A 390 5.39 -26.92 -19.20
C PRO A 390 5.83 -25.97 -20.33
N ILE A 391 5.17 -26.05 -21.49
CA ILE A 391 5.48 -25.23 -22.67
C ILE A 391 5.27 -23.73 -22.40
N HIS A 392 4.34 -23.38 -21.50
CA HIS A 392 4.00 -22.01 -21.13
C HIS A 392 4.29 -21.73 -19.65
N ILE A 393 5.57 -21.55 -19.30
CA ILE A 393 6.00 -21.24 -17.95
C ILE A 393 5.70 -19.75 -17.63
N TYR A 394 5.90 -18.86 -18.60
CA TYR A 394 5.68 -17.43 -18.46
C TYR A 394 4.39 -16.98 -19.13
N ASP A 395 3.54 -16.27 -18.39
CA ASP A 395 2.33 -15.63 -18.91
C ASP A 395 2.70 -14.53 -19.93
N LEU A 396 1.80 -14.24 -20.89
CA LEU A 396 2.00 -13.19 -21.90
C LEU A 396 2.30 -11.82 -21.25
N ASN A 397 1.55 -11.49 -20.20
CA ASN A 397 1.75 -10.25 -19.46
C ASN A 397 3.16 -10.15 -18.86
N THR A 398 3.67 -11.25 -18.28
CA THR A 398 5.04 -11.32 -17.73
C THR A 398 6.08 -11.05 -18.82
N LYS A 399 5.94 -11.70 -19.99
CA LYS A 399 6.88 -11.51 -21.11
C LYS A 399 6.89 -10.07 -21.62
N ILE A 400 5.72 -9.46 -21.79
CA ILE A 400 5.59 -8.07 -22.26
C ILE A 400 6.24 -7.12 -21.24
N VAL A 401 5.87 -7.24 -19.96
CA VAL A 401 6.37 -6.31 -18.94
C VAL A 401 7.87 -6.44 -18.73
N VAL A 402 8.40 -7.65 -18.64
CA VAL A 402 9.85 -7.86 -18.44
C VAL A 402 10.65 -7.35 -19.64
N ALA A 403 10.22 -7.66 -20.87
CA ALA A 403 10.89 -7.19 -22.08
C ALA A 403 10.85 -5.66 -22.20
N THR A 404 9.67 -5.05 -22.02
CA THR A 404 9.50 -3.59 -22.14
C THR A 404 10.23 -2.86 -21.01
N THR A 405 10.16 -3.36 -19.76
CA THR A 405 10.91 -2.79 -18.64
C THR A 405 12.41 -2.85 -18.87
N GLY A 406 12.93 -4.00 -19.33
CA GLY A 406 14.35 -4.16 -19.64
C GLY A 406 14.83 -3.20 -20.74
N TRP A 407 14.02 -3.02 -21.79
CA TRP A 407 14.30 -2.06 -22.85
C TRP A 407 14.32 -0.61 -22.36
N ILE A 408 13.28 -0.19 -21.64
CA ILE A 408 13.21 1.18 -21.08
C ILE A 408 14.38 1.42 -20.14
N PHE A 409 14.70 0.46 -19.26
CA PHE A 409 15.82 0.55 -18.34
C PHE A 409 17.17 0.70 -19.08
N ALA A 410 17.45 -0.16 -20.05
CA ALA A 410 18.72 -0.10 -20.79
C ALA A 410 18.89 1.23 -21.54
N VAL A 411 17.82 1.70 -22.20
CA VAL A 411 17.84 2.98 -22.92
C VAL A 411 18.01 4.13 -21.94
N SER A 412 17.26 4.19 -20.85
CA SER A 412 17.34 5.29 -19.88
C SER A 412 18.69 5.35 -19.16
N ALA A 413 19.27 4.20 -18.79
CA ALA A 413 20.58 4.15 -18.14
C ALA A 413 21.69 4.65 -19.08
N THR A 414 21.62 4.23 -20.36
CA THR A 414 22.59 4.68 -21.37
C THR A 414 22.45 6.17 -21.64
N LEU A 415 21.21 6.68 -21.82
CA LEU A 415 20.98 8.10 -22.06
C LEU A 415 21.39 8.96 -20.87
N PHE A 416 21.10 8.53 -19.63
CA PHE A 416 21.53 9.24 -18.43
C PHE A 416 23.07 9.32 -18.37
N LEU A 417 23.75 8.20 -18.58
CA LEU A 417 25.22 8.18 -18.64
C LEU A 417 25.77 9.14 -19.67
N LEU A 418 25.18 9.17 -20.87
CA LEU A 418 25.66 10.05 -21.95
C LEU A 418 25.42 11.53 -21.69
N PHE A 419 24.21 11.87 -21.17
CA PHE A 419 23.85 13.27 -20.96
C PHE A 419 24.56 13.88 -19.74
N GLU A 420 24.71 13.12 -18.68
CA GLU A 420 25.24 13.61 -17.40
C GLU A 420 26.73 13.29 -17.19
N TYR A 421 27.41 12.71 -18.20
CA TYR A 421 28.80 12.22 -18.09
C TYR A 421 29.78 13.30 -17.61
N ASP A 422 29.67 14.51 -18.15
CA ASP A 422 30.51 15.66 -17.85
C ASP A 422 29.80 16.70 -16.97
N ASN A 423 28.56 16.45 -16.53
CA ASN A 423 27.76 17.30 -15.67
C ASN A 423 27.70 16.72 -14.25
N THR A 424 26.58 16.13 -13.84
CA THR A 424 26.38 15.63 -12.47
C THR A 424 27.25 14.42 -12.11
N LEU A 425 27.72 13.67 -13.10
CA LEU A 425 28.64 12.56 -12.93
C LEU A 425 30.13 12.98 -13.08
N SER A 426 30.42 14.27 -13.27
CA SER A 426 31.79 14.77 -13.37
C SER A 426 32.54 14.50 -12.05
N GLY A 427 33.83 14.10 -12.19
CA GLY A 427 34.64 13.76 -11.00
C GLY A 427 34.43 12.37 -10.38
N MET A 428 33.41 11.63 -10.81
CA MET A 428 33.16 10.25 -10.36
C MET A 428 34.03 9.25 -11.15
N THR A 429 34.39 8.16 -10.49
CA THR A 429 35.08 7.02 -11.15
C THR A 429 34.16 6.33 -12.14
N ALA A 430 34.72 5.56 -13.08
CA ALA A 430 33.91 4.83 -14.07
C ALA A 430 32.88 3.87 -13.42
N TYR A 431 33.25 3.24 -12.32
CA TYR A 431 32.35 2.37 -11.54
C TYR A 431 31.19 3.16 -10.96
N GLU A 432 31.45 4.29 -10.32
CA GLU A 432 30.43 5.17 -9.74
C GLU A 432 29.50 5.70 -10.81
N LYS A 433 30.03 6.17 -11.96
CA LYS A 433 29.22 6.64 -13.09
C LYS A 433 28.23 5.56 -13.57
N VAL A 434 28.66 4.31 -13.66
CA VAL A 434 27.78 3.20 -14.06
C VAL A 434 26.72 2.93 -12.99
N VAL A 435 27.09 2.84 -11.71
CA VAL A 435 26.15 2.59 -10.62
C VAL A 435 25.11 3.71 -10.53
N GLN A 436 25.55 4.97 -10.61
CA GLN A 436 24.65 6.14 -10.57
C GLN A 436 23.72 6.18 -11.80
N SER A 437 24.20 5.80 -12.97
CA SER A 437 23.35 5.73 -14.18
C SER A 437 22.30 4.63 -14.06
N VAL A 438 22.66 3.48 -13.51
CA VAL A 438 21.73 2.38 -13.22
C VAL A 438 20.67 2.82 -12.19
N PHE A 439 21.09 3.47 -11.12
CA PHE A 439 20.16 3.96 -10.08
C PHE A 439 19.20 5.02 -10.65
N ASN A 440 19.72 6.05 -11.32
CA ASN A 440 18.93 7.14 -11.88
C ASN A 440 18.06 6.71 -13.08
N ALA A 441 18.27 5.54 -13.67
CA ALA A 441 17.35 4.95 -14.64
C ALA A 441 16.09 4.35 -13.98
N TRP A 442 16.17 3.92 -12.73
CA TRP A 442 15.03 3.42 -11.96
C TRP A 442 14.24 4.53 -11.28
N VAL A 443 14.93 5.55 -10.78
CA VAL A 443 14.35 6.64 -9.97
C VAL A 443 13.11 7.29 -10.59
N PRO A 444 13.13 7.80 -11.84
CA PRO A 444 12.00 8.51 -12.43
C PRO A 444 10.79 7.60 -12.72
N ARG A 445 10.95 6.29 -12.59
CA ARG A 445 9.88 5.31 -12.78
C ARG A 445 9.10 5.03 -11.49
N SER A 446 8.87 6.08 -10.67
CA SER A 446 8.05 6.03 -9.46
C SER A 446 8.78 5.63 -8.17
N SER A 447 10.07 6.00 -7.99
CA SER A 447 10.70 5.78 -6.69
C SER A 447 11.06 7.08 -5.95
N GLY A 448 11.24 8.18 -6.66
CA GLY A 448 11.43 9.53 -6.09
C GLY A 448 12.74 9.79 -5.34
N PHE A 449 13.56 8.79 -5.11
CA PHE A 449 14.88 9.00 -4.52
C PHE A 449 15.76 9.85 -5.42
N SER A 450 16.68 10.60 -4.83
CA SER A 450 17.69 11.35 -5.56
C SER A 450 19.07 10.98 -5.05
N SER A 451 19.97 10.57 -5.94
CA SER A 451 21.39 10.41 -5.62
C SER A 451 22.20 11.66 -5.98
N VAL A 452 21.72 12.41 -6.94
CA VAL A 452 22.22 13.71 -7.36
C VAL A 452 21.06 14.71 -7.35
N ASN A 453 21.34 15.98 -7.09
CA ASN A 453 20.29 17.00 -7.06
C ASN A 453 19.65 17.15 -8.47
N PRO A 454 18.34 16.90 -8.63
CA PRO A 454 17.70 17.03 -9.94
C PRO A 454 17.77 18.45 -10.52
N ALA A 455 17.84 19.49 -9.69
CA ALA A 455 17.97 20.87 -10.14
C ALA A 455 19.28 21.15 -10.89
N SER A 456 20.34 20.36 -10.64
CA SER A 456 21.64 20.46 -11.33
C SER A 456 21.73 19.66 -12.62
N MET A 457 20.70 18.87 -12.97
CA MET A 457 20.68 18.07 -14.19
C MET A 457 20.42 18.92 -15.43
N LEU A 458 20.89 18.45 -16.58
CA LEU A 458 20.63 19.09 -17.86
C LEU A 458 19.12 19.06 -18.20
N ASN A 459 18.64 20.08 -18.91
CA ASN A 459 17.23 20.16 -19.32
C ASN A 459 16.78 18.95 -20.18
N ILE A 460 17.68 18.36 -20.97
CA ILE A 460 17.39 17.15 -21.75
C ILE A 460 17.18 15.94 -20.83
N THR A 461 17.94 15.82 -19.76
CA THR A 461 17.77 14.77 -18.74
C THR A 461 16.46 14.93 -17.99
N LEU A 462 16.08 16.17 -17.63
CA LEU A 462 14.80 16.46 -16.99
C LEU A 462 13.62 16.13 -17.90
N LEU A 463 13.70 16.44 -19.20
CA LEU A 463 12.68 16.05 -20.18
C LEU A 463 12.57 14.53 -20.29
N MET A 464 13.69 13.83 -20.34
CA MET A 464 13.71 12.36 -20.30
C MET A 464 13.06 11.83 -19.03
N PHE A 465 13.33 12.45 -17.88
CA PHE A 465 12.71 12.07 -16.60
C PHE A 465 11.20 12.24 -16.64
N VAL A 466 10.66 13.36 -17.14
CA VAL A 466 9.21 13.57 -17.29
C VAL A 466 8.57 12.46 -18.14
N VAL A 467 9.20 12.04 -19.23
CA VAL A 467 8.72 10.92 -20.06
C VAL A 467 8.78 9.60 -19.27
N LEU A 468 9.83 9.35 -18.51
CA LEU A 468 9.97 8.15 -17.68
C LEU A 468 9.00 8.14 -16.49
N MET A 469 8.68 9.31 -15.89
CA MET A 469 7.66 9.48 -14.88
C MET A 469 6.28 9.08 -15.40
N TRP A 470 5.97 9.50 -16.62
CA TRP A 470 4.73 9.11 -17.27
C TRP A 470 4.65 7.60 -17.50
N ILE A 471 5.77 6.92 -17.84
CA ILE A 471 5.86 5.47 -18.03
C ILE A 471 6.27 4.83 -16.69
N GLY A 472 5.33 4.58 -15.81
CA GLY A 472 5.57 3.99 -14.49
C GLY A 472 5.96 2.51 -14.51
N GLY A 473 5.53 1.78 -13.48
CA GLY A 473 5.85 0.35 -13.31
C GLY A 473 4.84 -0.62 -13.94
N GLY A 474 4.99 -1.91 -13.58
CA GLY A 474 4.09 -2.98 -14.01
C GLY A 474 2.69 -2.87 -13.38
N SER A 475 1.72 -3.57 -13.95
CA SER A 475 0.39 -3.66 -13.35
C SER A 475 0.45 -4.35 -11.99
N GLN A 476 -0.31 -3.82 -11.01
CA GLN A 476 -0.32 -4.29 -9.62
C GLN A 476 1.08 -4.25 -8.97
N SER A 477 1.87 -3.25 -9.33
CA SER A 477 3.11 -2.88 -8.65
C SER A 477 2.86 -1.77 -7.63
N THR A 478 3.87 -1.50 -6.83
CA THR A 478 3.91 -0.33 -5.95
C THR A 478 4.05 0.98 -6.72
N ALA A 479 4.63 0.95 -7.93
CA ALA A 479 4.86 2.11 -8.79
C ALA A 479 3.57 2.75 -9.34
N GLY A 480 3.60 4.08 -9.55
CA GLY A 480 2.52 4.88 -10.17
C GLY A 480 2.62 4.98 -11.70
N GLY A 481 2.20 6.11 -12.27
CA GLY A 481 2.21 6.37 -13.70
C GLY A 481 1.31 5.46 -14.53
N ILE A 482 1.36 5.58 -15.88
CA ILE A 482 0.73 4.59 -16.75
C ILE A 482 1.53 3.29 -16.69
N LYS A 483 0.82 2.17 -16.69
CA LYS A 483 1.49 0.87 -16.52
C LYS A 483 2.27 0.49 -17.77
N VAL A 484 3.43 -0.14 -17.59
CA VAL A 484 4.31 -0.59 -18.69
C VAL A 484 3.58 -1.43 -19.74
N ASN A 485 2.66 -2.30 -19.31
CA ASN A 485 1.85 -3.08 -20.25
C ASN A 485 0.85 -2.23 -21.04
N THR A 486 0.33 -1.13 -20.49
CA THR A 486 -0.50 -0.15 -21.20
C THR A 486 0.31 0.57 -22.27
N PHE A 487 1.50 1.05 -21.90
CA PHE A 487 2.46 1.67 -22.84
C PHE A 487 2.88 0.70 -23.94
N ALA A 488 3.26 -0.54 -23.59
CA ALA A 488 3.61 -1.57 -24.56
C ALA A 488 2.46 -1.90 -25.52
N ALA A 489 1.22 -2.01 -25.01
CA ALA A 489 0.04 -2.27 -25.85
C ALA A 489 -0.22 -1.14 -26.84
N MET A 490 -0.05 0.12 -26.42
CA MET A 490 -0.14 1.29 -27.30
C MET A 490 0.92 1.24 -28.41
N LEU A 491 2.20 1.05 -28.06
CA LEU A 491 3.28 0.98 -29.04
C LEU A 491 3.11 -0.18 -30.03
N LEU A 492 2.71 -1.36 -29.54
CA LEU A 492 2.46 -2.53 -30.38
C LEU A 492 1.29 -2.29 -31.34
N ASN A 493 0.24 -1.60 -30.88
CA ASN A 493 -0.89 -1.22 -31.75
C ASN A 493 -0.47 -0.21 -32.79
N LEU A 494 0.29 0.83 -32.42
CA LEU A 494 0.83 1.80 -33.36
C LEU A 494 1.68 1.10 -34.43
N LYS A 495 2.59 0.20 -34.02
CA LYS A 495 3.39 -0.61 -34.95
C LYS A 495 2.51 -1.45 -35.89
N ALA A 496 1.42 -2.05 -35.39
CA ALA A 496 0.50 -2.84 -36.20
C ALA A 496 -0.24 -1.96 -37.24
N ILE A 497 -0.71 -0.78 -36.83
CA ILE A 497 -1.39 0.20 -37.71
C ILE A 497 -0.43 0.65 -38.82
N VAL A 498 0.78 1.09 -38.47
CA VAL A 498 1.80 1.52 -39.44
C VAL A 498 2.17 0.38 -40.42
N ALA A 499 2.16 -0.87 -39.93
CA ALA A 499 2.42 -2.05 -40.76
C ALA A 499 1.18 -2.55 -41.54
N GLY A 500 0.03 -1.83 -41.50
CA GLY A 500 -1.20 -2.24 -42.18
C GLY A 500 -1.85 -3.51 -41.62
N ARG A 501 -1.52 -3.91 -40.40
CA ARG A 501 -2.04 -5.14 -39.77
C ARG A 501 -3.33 -4.85 -39.01
N THR A 502 -4.33 -5.71 -39.17
CA THR A 502 -5.62 -5.60 -38.44
C THR A 502 -5.56 -6.19 -37.02
N ARG A 503 -4.52 -6.97 -36.70
CA ARG A 503 -4.37 -7.64 -35.41
C ARG A 503 -3.02 -7.33 -34.79
N VAL A 504 -3.00 -7.16 -33.48
CA VAL A 504 -1.75 -6.96 -32.71
C VAL A 504 -1.31 -8.31 -32.15
N GLU A 505 -0.24 -8.85 -32.73
CA GLU A 505 0.31 -10.16 -32.35
C GLU A 505 1.69 -9.98 -31.69
N VAL A 506 1.88 -10.64 -30.54
CA VAL A 506 3.14 -10.62 -29.79
C VAL A 506 3.34 -11.96 -29.07
N PHE A 507 4.55 -12.51 -29.10
CA PHE A 507 4.91 -13.79 -28.50
C PHE A 507 3.95 -14.95 -28.84
N GLY A 508 3.45 -14.97 -30.09
CA GLY A 508 2.53 -16.00 -30.58
C GLY A 508 1.09 -15.89 -30.04
N ARG A 509 0.67 -14.71 -29.54
CA ARG A 509 -0.69 -14.45 -29.06
C ARG A 509 -1.18 -13.09 -29.56
N THR A 510 -2.50 -12.98 -29.76
CA THR A 510 -3.18 -11.74 -30.15
C THR A 510 -3.67 -10.99 -28.92
N ILE A 511 -3.43 -9.66 -28.88
CA ILE A 511 -3.97 -8.78 -27.83
C ILE A 511 -5.43 -8.47 -28.18
N SER A 512 -6.33 -8.54 -27.18
CA SER A 512 -7.75 -8.29 -27.37
C SER A 512 -8.05 -6.82 -27.65
N VAL A 513 -9.02 -6.55 -28.54
CA VAL A 513 -9.46 -5.19 -28.90
C VAL A 513 -9.91 -4.37 -27.68
N PRO A 514 -10.68 -4.91 -26.72
CA PRO A 514 -11.05 -4.16 -25.51
C PRO A 514 -9.82 -3.70 -24.69
N SER A 515 -8.76 -4.51 -24.62
CA SER A 515 -7.51 -4.13 -23.94
C SER A 515 -6.81 -2.98 -24.64
N LEU A 516 -6.78 -2.97 -25.98
CA LEU A 516 -6.22 -1.88 -26.77
C LEU A 516 -6.99 -0.58 -26.60
N ARG A 517 -8.34 -0.63 -26.69
CA ARG A 517 -9.20 0.55 -26.46
C ARG A 517 -8.97 1.15 -25.06
N ARG A 518 -8.90 0.30 -24.03
CA ARG A 518 -8.62 0.75 -22.68
C ARG A 518 -7.23 1.38 -22.56
N ALA A 519 -6.22 0.82 -23.21
CA ALA A 519 -4.85 1.36 -23.20
C ALA A 519 -4.80 2.77 -23.79
N HIS A 520 -5.44 3.01 -24.96
CA HIS A 520 -5.50 4.34 -25.58
C HIS A 520 -6.28 5.35 -24.72
N ALA A 521 -7.37 4.93 -24.09
CA ALA A 521 -8.13 5.78 -23.18
C ALA A 521 -7.30 6.20 -21.96
N VAL A 522 -6.54 5.28 -21.35
CA VAL A 522 -5.64 5.59 -20.22
C VAL A 522 -4.58 6.61 -20.65
N VAL A 523 -3.94 6.39 -21.80
CA VAL A 523 -2.91 7.27 -22.33
C VAL A 523 -3.46 8.68 -22.60
N GLY A 524 -4.57 8.79 -23.34
CA GLY A 524 -5.19 10.08 -23.63
C GLY A 524 -5.62 10.85 -22.39
N LEU A 525 -6.28 10.16 -21.43
CA LEU A 525 -6.70 10.77 -20.17
C LEU A 525 -5.52 11.18 -19.29
N SER A 526 -4.42 10.43 -19.30
CA SER A 526 -3.23 10.78 -18.49
C SER A 526 -2.55 12.05 -19.01
N ILE A 527 -2.46 12.22 -20.33
CA ILE A 527 -1.92 13.43 -20.94
C ILE A 527 -2.85 14.62 -20.67
N LEU A 528 -4.17 14.45 -20.86
CA LEU A 528 -5.14 15.49 -20.55
C LEU A 528 -5.06 15.94 -19.10
N ALA A 529 -5.03 15.00 -18.16
CA ALA A 529 -4.89 15.33 -16.75
C ALA A 529 -3.59 16.06 -16.46
N TYR A 530 -2.46 15.62 -17.03
CA TYR A 530 -1.18 16.31 -16.86
C TYR A 530 -1.24 17.76 -17.34
N VAL A 531 -1.79 18.00 -18.52
CA VAL A 531 -1.97 19.36 -19.06
C VAL A 531 -2.86 20.20 -18.14
N CYS A 532 -4.00 19.66 -17.70
CA CYS A 532 -4.92 20.38 -16.80
C CYS A 532 -4.26 20.76 -15.47
N TYR A 533 -3.59 19.80 -14.79
CA TYR A 533 -2.91 20.09 -13.52
C TYR A 533 -1.74 21.06 -13.70
N SER A 534 -0.97 20.94 -14.78
CA SER A 534 0.09 21.87 -15.12
C SER A 534 -0.42 23.29 -15.34
N MET A 535 -1.52 23.46 -16.10
CA MET A 535 -2.13 24.78 -16.31
C MET A 535 -2.64 25.41 -15.03
N LEU A 536 -3.30 24.62 -14.18
CA LEU A 536 -3.78 25.11 -12.88
C LEU A 536 -2.62 25.52 -11.99
N LEU A 537 -1.55 24.74 -11.93
CA LEU A 537 -0.38 25.04 -11.09
C LEU A 537 0.36 26.30 -11.58
N LEU A 538 0.55 26.45 -12.90
CA LEU A 538 1.12 27.66 -13.50
C LEU A 538 0.28 28.90 -13.23
N GLY A 539 -1.06 28.76 -13.17
CA GLY A 539 -1.94 29.88 -12.83
C GLY A 539 -1.92 30.26 -11.36
N LEU A 540 -1.66 29.30 -10.46
CA LEU A 540 -1.59 29.54 -9.01
C LEU A 540 -0.23 30.11 -8.57
N GLU A 541 0.85 29.73 -9.24
CA GLU A 541 2.23 30.06 -8.85
C GLU A 541 2.98 30.85 -9.96
N PRO A 542 2.55 32.06 -10.29
CA PRO A 542 3.16 32.83 -11.39
C PRO A 542 4.60 33.29 -11.09
N SER A 543 5.04 33.22 -9.84
CA SER A 543 6.39 33.63 -9.39
C SER A 543 7.45 32.56 -9.64
N LEU A 544 7.05 31.28 -9.79
CA LEU A 544 7.96 30.16 -9.94
C LEU A 544 8.20 29.84 -11.42
N SER A 545 9.32 29.18 -11.71
CA SER A 545 9.70 28.80 -13.06
C SER A 545 8.75 27.77 -13.66
N ALA A 546 8.31 27.96 -14.90
CA ALA A 546 7.47 27.01 -15.60
C ALA A 546 8.11 25.61 -15.69
N LYS A 547 9.44 25.53 -15.83
CA LYS A 547 10.17 24.26 -15.83
C LYS A 547 9.96 23.48 -14.52
N GLU A 548 10.06 24.16 -13.40
CA GLU A 548 9.93 23.58 -12.07
C GLU A 548 8.50 23.12 -11.83
N LEU A 549 7.52 23.97 -12.15
CA LEU A 549 6.10 23.64 -11.94
C LEU A 549 5.62 22.48 -12.84
N LEU A 550 6.07 22.43 -14.10
CA LEU A 550 5.76 21.31 -14.99
C LEU A 550 6.36 19.99 -14.51
N TYR A 551 7.59 20.04 -14.00
CA TYR A 551 8.27 18.87 -13.45
C TYR A 551 7.56 18.38 -12.17
N GLU A 552 7.18 19.31 -11.29
CA GLU A 552 6.46 19.02 -10.03
C GLU A 552 5.06 18.42 -10.30
N ALA A 553 4.32 19.00 -11.26
CA ALA A 553 3.02 18.47 -11.69
C ALA A 553 3.14 17.04 -12.26
N ALA A 554 4.18 16.76 -13.06
CA ALA A 554 4.45 15.41 -13.56
C ALA A 554 4.77 14.45 -12.41
N SER A 555 5.65 14.86 -11.50
CA SER A 555 6.06 14.06 -10.34
C SER A 555 4.87 13.73 -9.42
N ALA A 556 4.00 14.69 -9.15
CA ALA A 556 2.82 14.50 -8.33
C ALA A 556 1.78 13.60 -9.02
N LEU A 557 1.40 13.90 -10.27
CA LEU A 557 0.36 13.16 -11.00
C LEU A 557 0.77 11.72 -11.29
N PHE A 558 2.03 11.48 -11.62
CA PHE A 558 2.53 10.13 -11.89
C PHE A 558 3.10 9.43 -10.66
N THR A 559 2.95 10.07 -9.48
CA THR A 559 3.36 9.56 -8.17
C THR A 559 4.81 9.07 -8.16
N VAL A 560 5.74 9.99 -8.46
CA VAL A 560 7.18 9.69 -8.59
C VAL A 560 7.98 10.17 -7.38
N GLY A 561 7.80 11.43 -6.96
CA GLY A 561 8.47 12.00 -5.79
C GLY A 561 9.75 12.79 -6.05
N SER A 562 10.23 12.83 -7.28
CA SER A 562 11.37 13.68 -7.65
C SER A 562 10.92 15.14 -7.75
N SER A 563 11.66 16.06 -7.14
CA SER A 563 11.39 17.50 -7.14
C SER A 563 12.65 18.28 -7.54
N LEU A 564 12.45 19.47 -8.11
CA LEU A 564 13.52 20.44 -8.34
C LEU A 564 13.75 21.37 -7.11
N GLY A 565 13.12 21.06 -5.98
CA GLY A 565 13.26 21.78 -4.73
C GLY A 565 12.18 22.81 -4.46
N VAL A 566 11.15 22.92 -5.32
CA VAL A 566 10.09 23.96 -5.19
C VAL A 566 8.94 23.56 -4.30
N THR A 567 8.81 22.29 -3.90
CA THR A 567 7.69 21.81 -3.06
C THR A 567 7.49 22.61 -1.77
N PRO A 568 8.55 23.01 -1.01
CA PRO A 568 8.41 23.84 0.18
C PRO A 568 7.87 25.25 -0.10
N GLU A 569 8.16 25.81 -1.28
CA GLU A 569 7.84 27.19 -1.66
C GLU A 569 6.40 27.34 -2.18
N LEU A 570 5.71 26.23 -2.44
CA LEU A 570 4.35 26.21 -2.96
C LEU A 570 3.33 26.76 -1.94
N SER A 571 2.35 27.48 -2.43
CA SER A 571 1.20 27.92 -1.62
C SER A 571 0.38 26.73 -1.12
N ASP A 572 -0.38 26.94 -0.05
CA ASP A 572 -1.24 25.89 0.53
C ASP A 572 -2.25 25.36 -0.49
N LEU A 573 -2.80 26.23 -1.35
CA LEU A 573 -3.72 25.81 -2.40
C LEU A 573 -3.05 24.92 -3.44
N SER A 574 -1.82 25.24 -3.84
CA SER A 574 -1.00 24.44 -4.75
C SER A 574 -0.63 23.07 -4.14
N LYS A 575 -0.31 23.03 -2.85
CA LYS A 575 -0.09 21.77 -2.11
C LYS A 575 -1.35 20.89 -2.10
N VAL A 576 -2.53 21.46 -1.85
CA VAL A 576 -3.80 20.74 -1.92
C VAL A 576 -4.08 20.26 -3.33
N LEU A 577 -3.85 21.10 -4.35
CA LEU A 577 -4.00 20.71 -5.77
C LEU A 577 -3.11 19.50 -6.11
N LEU A 578 -1.83 19.53 -5.76
CA LEU A 578 -0.91 18.42 -5.99
C LEU A 578 -1.29 17.18 -5.19
N SER A 579 -1.84 17.32 -3.98
CA SER A 579 -2.38 16.21 -3.20
C SER A 579 -3.52 15.49 -3.95
N THR A 580 -4.41 16.26 -4.61
CA THR A 580 -5.45 15.64 -5.48
C THR A 580 -4.86 14.98 -6.71
N ALA A 581 -3.78 15.53 -7.30
CA ALA A 581 -3.07 14.92 -8.42
C ALA A 581 -2.45 13.57 -8.03
N MET A 582 -1.77 13.51 -6.87
CA MET A 582 -1.20 12.27 -6.33
C MET A 582 -2.28 11.18 -6.12
N LEU A 583 -3.41 11.56 -5.53
CA LEU A 583 -4.54 10.64 -5.32
C LEU A 583 -5.10 10.12 -6.66
N LEU A 584 -5.28 11.02 -7.65
CA LEU A 584 -5.75 10.67 -8.98
C LEU A 584 -4.79 9.71 -9.70
N GLY A 585 -3.49 9.97 -9.62
CA GLY A 585 -2.44 9.12 -10.16
C GLY A 585 -2.42 7.73 -9.53
N ARG A 586 -2.61 7.65 -8.22
CA ARG A 586 -2.59 6.38 -7.48
C ARG A 586 -3.82 5.52 -7.71
N VAL A 587 -5.00 6.08 -7.62
CA VAL A 587 -6.28 5.36 -7.84
C VAL A 587 -6.45 4.97 -9.31
N GLY A 588 -5.90 5.77 -10.21
CA GLY A 588 -6.02 5.64 -11.65
C GLY A 588 -7.25 6.38 -12.20
N ILE A 589 -7.01 7.22 -13.19
CA ILE A 589 -8.00 8.16 -13.76
C ILE A 589 -9.26 7.45 -14.24
N ILE A 590 -9.12 6.34 -14.97
CA ILE A 590 -10.29 5.57 -15.47
C ILE A 590 -11.10 4.98 -14.32
N SER A 591 -10.43 4.47 -13.28
CA SER A 591 -11.12 3.87 -12.14
C SER A 591 -11.94 4.91 -11.38
N LEU A 592 -11.38 6.10 -11.19
CA LEU A 592 -12.05 7.20 -10.51
C LEU A 592 -13.24 7.71 -11.33
N LEU A 593 -13.06 7.96 -12.63
CA LEU A 593 -14.13 8.42 -13.51
C LEU A 593 -15.26 7.39 -13.63
N ALA A 594 -14.95 6.10 -13.79
CA ALA A 594 -15.94 5.02 -13.80
C ALA A 594 -16.72 4.91 -12.48
N GLY A 595 -16.07 5.26 -11.37
CA GLY A 595 -16.72 5.34 -10.04
C GLY A 595 -17.76 6.46 -9.98
N ILE A 596 -17.43 7.64 -10.51
CA ILE A 596 -18.29 8.85 -10.49
C ILE A 596 -19.44 8.75 -11.48
N VAL A 597 -19.13 8.39 -12.74
CA VAL A 597 -20.14 8.39 -13.84
C VAL A 597 -21.07 7.16 -13.74
N GLY A 598 -20.61 6.08 -13.11
CA GLY A 598 -21.32 4.80 -13.12
C GLY A 598 -21.15 4.03 -14.44
N THR A 599 -21.49 2.75 -14.41
CA THR A 599 -21.49 1.92 -15.62
C THR A 599 -22.87 1.92 -16.25
N HIS A 600 -22.98 2.47 -17.44
CA HIS A 600 -24.18 2.30 -18.26
C HIS A 600 -24.10 0.95 -18.99
N THR A 601 -25.17 0.17 -18.92
CA THR A 601 -25.33 -1.01 -19.77
C THR A 601 -25.65 -0.56 -21.19
N ASP A 602 -24.95 -1.16 -22.16
CA ASP A 602 -25.24 -0.90 -23.57
C ASP A 602 -26.74 -1.12 -23.85
N SER A 603 -27.37 -0.18 -24.57
CA SER A 603 -28.76 -0.33 -25.01
C SER A 603 -28.87 -1.53 -25.95
N ALA A 604 -29.97 -2.26 -25.87
CA ALA A 604 -30.23 -3.38 -26.78
C ALA A 604 -30.31 -2.95 -28.25
N ALA A 605 -30.59 -1.66 -28.49
CA ALA A 605 -30.63 -1.05 -29.83
C ALA A 605 -29.22 -0.73 -30.32
N ARG A 606 -28.85 -1.23 -31.50
CA ARG A 606 -27.61 -0.88 -32.21
C ARG A 606 -27.91 0.08 -33.34
N TYR A 607 -27.23 1.23 -33.34
CA TYR A 607 -27.26 2.14 -34.46
C TYR A 607 -26.36 1.62 -35.61
N PRO A 608 -26.70 1.96 -36.89
CA PRO A 608 -25.80 1.68 -38.01
C PRO A 608 -24.43 2.32 -37.78
N SER A 609 -23.36 1.61 -38.15
CA SER A 609 -21.99 2.15 -38.10
C SER A 609 -21.71 2.99 -39.34
N ASP A 610 -21.15 4.19 -39.16
CA ASP A 610 -20.64 5.04 -40.22
C ASP A 610 -19.17 5.33 -40.04
N ASN A 611 -18.46 5.67 -41.14
CA ASN A 611 -17.03 5.93 -41.13
C ASN A 611 -16.77 7.43 -41.01
N ILE A 612 -15.88 7.79 -40.09
CA ILE A 612 -15.36 9.15 -39.93
C ILE A 612 -13.99 9.21 -40.64
N ILE A 613 -13.76 10.27 -41.41
CA ILE A 613 -12.48 10.53 -42.07
C ILE A 613 -11.48 10.92 -40.97
N ILE A 614 -10.47 10.09 -40.78
CA ILE A 614 -9.35 10.33 -39.87
C ILE A 614 -8.11 10.41 -40.74
N ASN A 615 -7.47 11.59 -40.80
CA ASN A 615 -6.23 11.79 -41.55
C ASN A 615 -5.02 11.29 -40.79
#